data_dec3d14d045fb42118b4f783f666a3e1
#
_entry.id   dec3d14d045fb42118b4f783f666a3e1
#
_cell.length_a   1.000
_cell.length_b   1.000
_cell.length_c   1.000
_cell.angle_alpha   90.00
_cell.angle_beta   90.00
_cell.angle_gamma   90.00
#
_symmetry.space_group_name_H-M   'P 1'
#
loop_
_entity.id
_entity.type
_entity.pdbx_description
1 polymer ?
#
loop_
_entity_poly.entity_id
_entity_poly.type
_entity_poly.pdbx_seq_one_letter_code
_entity_poly.pdbx_strand_id
1 'polypeptide(L)'
;MDFLKFFGGLALFLFGMKMMSAELEKSAGGRLKDIMARFTKNKYKSFLSGFVSTAAVQSSSAVTVMTVGFVNSGIMSLKGAVGVIIGSNVGTTATSWLLGLSGIGSGNIFLELLKPASLASIAAVAGLVINEVHKKKGGSKQTIASALIGFAVLMFGMETMSGSVTGLKDEE
;
A
#
# COMPACT_ATOMS: atom_id res chain seq x y z
N MET A 1 -18.57 7.58 -23.75
CA MET A 1 -18.30 8.35 -22.51
C MET A 1 -17.55 7.55 -21.46
N ASP A 2 -17.56 6.24 -21.54
CA ASP A 2 -16.93 5.37 -20.52
C ASP A 2 -15.42 5.36 -20.53
N PHE A 3 -14.79 5.63 -21.68
CA PHE A 3 -13.34 5.81 -21.76
C PHE A 3 -12.82 6.95 -20.89
N LEU A 4 -13.52 8.08 -20.84
CA LEU A 4 -13.11 9.23 -20.02
C LEU A 4 -13.19 8.90 -18.53
N LYS A 5 -14.21 8.16 -18.10
CA LYS A 5 -14.36 7.68 -16.72
C LYS A 5 -13.28 6.67 -16.38
N PHE A 6 -12.98 5.75 -17.31
CA PHE A 6 -11.90 4.77 -17.11
C PHE A 6 -10.54 5.44 -16.93
N PHE A 7 -10.15 6.34 -17.83
CA PHE A 7 -8.88 7.07 -17.71
C PHE A 7 -8.84 8.01 -16.50
N GLY A 8 -9.97 8.63 -16.14
CA GLY A 8 -10.09 9.41 -14.92
C GLY A 8 -9.91 8.56 -13.67
N GLY A 9 -10.53 7.38 -13.63
CA GLY A 9 -10.35 6.39 -12.57
C GLY A 9 -8.92 5.88 -12.46
N LEU A 10 -8.28 5.59 -13.61
CA LEU A 10 -6.88 5.20 -13.67
C LEU A 10 -5.96 6.29 -13.13
N ALA A 11 -6.19 7.54 -13.50
CA ALA A 11 -5.41 8.66 -12.99
C ALA A 11 -5.53 8.80 -11.48
N LEU A 12 -6.75 8.71 -10.92
CA LEU A 12 -6.98 8.72 -9.48
C LEU A 12 -6.32 7.53 -8.79
N PHE A 13 -6.44 6.33 -9.36
CA PHE A 13 -5.79 5.13 -8.83
C PHE A 13 -4.28 5.30 -8.72
N LEU A 14 -3.62 5.71 -9.81
CA LEU A 14 -2.17 5.92 -9.86
C LEU A 14 -1.73 7.05 -8.91
N PHE A 15 -2.50 8.13 -8.84
CA PHE A 15 -2.21 9.24 -7.94
C PHE A 15 -2.34 8.82 -6.47
N GLY A 16 -3.43 8.15 -6.10
CA GLY A 16 -3.66 7.65 -4.74
C GLY A 16 -2.59 6.63 -4.32
N MET A 17 -2.23 5.71 -5.22
CA MET A 17 -1.14 4.75 -4.99
C MET A 17 0.19 5.46 -4.72
N LYS A 18 0.56 6.43 -5.56
CA LYS A 18 1.80 7.19 -5.40
C LYS A 18 1.82 7.98 -4.10
N MET A 19 0.72 8.64 -3.76
CA MET A 19 0.56 9.41 -2.53
C MET A 19 0.67 8.53 -1.30
N MET A 20 -0.07 7.42 -1.26
CA MET A 20 -0.04 6.47 -0.15
C MET A 20 1.34 5.87 0.04
N SER A 21 1.96 5.37 -1.03
CA SER A 21 3.30 4.74 -0.98
C SER A 21 4.36 5.71 -0.49
N ALA A 22 4.38 6.95 -0.99
CA ALA A 22 5.36 7.96 -0.56
C ALA A 22 5.26 8.28 0.93
N GLU A 23 4.06 8.37 1.47
CA GLU A 23 3.86 8.68 2.88
C GLU A 23 4.16 7.47 3.78
N LEU A 24 3.82 6.26 3.34
CA LEU A 24 4.19 5.03 4.06
C LEU A 24 5.71 4.83 4.09
N GLU A 25 6.39 5.09 2.98
CA GLU A 25 7.86 5.03 2.89
C GLU A 25 8.52 6.01 3.86
N LYS A 26 8.05 7.26 3.92
CA LYS A 26 8.53 8.26 4.89
C LYS A 26 8.32 7.80 6.34
N SER A 27 7.15 7.23 6.64
CA SER A 27 6.81 6.77 7.99
C SER A 27 7.61 5.54 8.41
N ALA A 28 7.86 4.64 7.48
CA ALA A 28 8.51 3.35 7.73
C ALA A 28 10.04 3.44 7.71
N GLY A 29 10.62 4.41 7.02
CA GLY A 29 12.05 4.41 6.63
C GLY A 29 13.05 4.15 7.76
N GLY A 30 12.88 4.77 8.93
CA GLY A 30 13.76 4.53 10.07
C GLY A 30 13.57 3.16 10.73
N ARG A 31 12.32 2.80 11.01
CA ARG A 31 11.96 1.52 11.66
C ARG A 31 12.24 0.33 10.76
N LEU A 32 12.05 0.51 9.47
CA LEU A 32 12.29 -0.52 8.47
C LEU A 32 13.78 -0.89 8.41
N LYS A 33 14.64 0.12 8.45
CA LYS A 33 16.10 -0.04 8.53
C LYS A 33 16.51 -0.90 9.73
N ASP A 34 15.96 -0.62 10.90
CA ASP A 34 16.26 -1.36 12.13
C ASP A 34 15.75 -2.81 12.08
N ILE A 35 14.56 -3.03 11.56
CA ILE A 35 13.97 -4.37 11.39
C ILE A 35 14.83 -5.18 10.41
N MET A 36 15.15 -4.63 9.26
CA MET A 36 15.93 -5.32 8.24
C MET A 36 17.34 -5.65 8.75
N ALA A 37 18.01 -4.74 9.46
CA ALA A 37 19.35 -4.99 10.02
C ALA A 37 19.35 -6.12 11.07
N ARG A 38 18.29 -6.23 11.88
CA ARG A 38 18.21 -7.23 12.96
C ARG A 38 17.80 -8.63 12.49
N PHE A 39 16.95 -8.72 11.47
CA PHE A 39 16.32 -10.00 11.08
C PHE A 39 17.03 -10.75 9.97
N THR A 40 18.13 -10.22 9.40
CA THR A 40 18.77 -10.79 8.20
C THR A 40 19.77 -11.92 8.45
N LYS A 41 19.98 -12.34 9.70
CA LYS A 41 20.86 -13.48 10.03
C LYS A 41 20.27 -14.86 9.70
N ASN A 42 18.96 -14.99 9.53
CA ASN A 42 18.25 -16.24 9.25
C ASN A 42 17.42 -16.08 7.97
N LYS A 43 17.50 -17.05 7.05
CA LYS A 43 16.81 -17.03 5.76
C LYS A 43 15.30 -16.81 5.88
N TYR A 44 14.65 -17.44 6.86
CA TYR A 44 13.20 -17.30 7.09
C TYR A 44 12.85 -15.93 7.65
N LYS A 45 13.68 -15.41 8.56
CA LYS A 45 13.50 -14.07 9.11
C LYS A 45 13.76 -12.99 8.05
N SER A 46 14.74 -13.21 7.16
CA SER A 46 15.00 -12.32 6.03
C SER A 46 13.80 -12.27 5.08
N PHE A 47 13.24 -13.43 4.73
CA PHE A 47 12.03 -13.53 3.91
C PHE A 47 10.85 -12.78 4.57
N LEU A 48 10.59 -13.07 5.85
CA LEU A 48 9.50 -12.43 6.57
C LEU A 48 9.71 -10.91 6.70
N SER A 49 10.94 -10.44 6.91
CA SER A 49 11.23 -9.01 6.96
C SER A 49 10.96 -8.32 5.62
N GLY A 50 11.32 -8.94 4.50
CA GLY A 50 11.00 -8.44 3.16
C GLY A 50 9.50 -8.39 2.90
N PHE A 51 8.79 -9.46 3.24
CA PHE A 51 7.34 -9.57 3.14
C PHE A 51 6.63 -8.45 3.91
N VAL A 52 6.91 -8.34 5.20
CA VAL A 52 6.30 -7.33 6.09
C VAL A 52 6.68 -5.91 5.66
N SER A 53 7.94 -5.72 5.26
CA SER A 53 8.42 -4.41 4.80
C SER A 53 7.68 -3.95 3.56
N THR A 54 7.49 -4.84 2.58
CA THR A 54 6.76 -4.50 1.35
C THR A 54 5.27 -4.32 1.60
N ALA A 55 4.66 -5.15 2.44
CA ALA A 55 3.26 -4.97 2.83
C ALA A 55 3.03 -3.61 3.53
N ALA A 56 4.00 -3.15 4.35
CA ALA A 56 3.92 -1.86 5.03
C ALA A 56 4.20 -0.67 4.10
N VAL A 57 5.22 -0.75 3.24
CA VAL A 57 5.67 0.34 2.36
C VAL A 57 4.91 0.35 1.03
N GLN A 58 4.28 -0.76 0.66
CA GLN A 58 3.59 -0.95 -0.62
C GLN A 58 4.49 -0.76 -1.84
N SER A 59 5.81 -0.92 -1.67
CA SER A 59 6.80 -0.75 -2.73
C SER A 59 7.94 -1.76 -2.60
N SER A 60 7.89 -2.83 -3.40
CA SER A 60 8.96 -3.83 -3.46
C SER A 60 10.25 -3.26 -4.05
N SER A 61 10.15 -2.31 -4.98
CA SER A 61 11.32 -1.64 -5.55
C SER A 61 12.05 -0.80 -4.51
N ALA A 62 11.35 -0.03 -3.68
CA ALA A 62 11.95 0.74 -2.59
C ALA A 62 12.66 -0.18 -1.59
N VAL A 63 12.01 -1.29 -1.20
CA VAL A 63 12.60 -2.31 -0.31
C VAL A 63 13.84 -2.95 -0.94
N THR A 64 13.80 -3.23 -2.24
CA THR A 64 14.95 -3.80 -2.97
C THR A 64 16.13 -2.83 -3.01
N VAL A 65 15.91 -1.56 -3.38
CA VAL A 65 16.97 -0.54 -3.41
C VAL A 65 17.58 -0.33 -2.02
N MET A 66 16.74 -0.29 -0.98
CA MET A 66 17.20 -0.21 0.40
C MET A 66 18.04 -1.43 0.79
N THR A 67 17.63 -2.62 0.39
CA THR A 67 18.36 -3.89 0.63
C THR A 67 19.74 -3.87 -0.04
N VAL A 68 19.82 -3.41 -1.29
CA VAL A 68 21.09 -3.24 -2.00
C VAL A 68 22.00 -2.24 -1.27
N GLY A 69 21.46 -1.12 -0.81
CA GLY A 69 22.17 -0.16 -0.02
C GLY A 69 22.74 -0.77 1.29
N PHE A 70 22.00 -1.66 1.95
CA PHE A 70 22.46 -2.35 3.16
C PHE A 70 23.56 -3.38 2.88
N VAL A 71 23.51 -4.07 1.75
CA VAL A 71 24.59 -4.95 1.33
C VAL A 71 25.85 -4.16 1.05
N ASN A 72 25.76 -3.07 0.30
CA ASN A 72 26.90 -2.21 -0.05
C ASN A 72 27.53 -1.54 1.18
N SER A 73 26.75 -1.22 2.20
CA SER A 73 27.25 -0.67 3.46
C SER A 73 27.74 -1.72 4.47
N GLY A 74 27.68 -3.01 4.10
CA GLY A 74 28.12 -4.10 5.00
C GLY A 74 27.16 -4.41 6.16
N ILE A 75 25.99 -3.77 6.19
CA ILE A 75 24.97 -3.97 7.25
C ILE A 75 24.28 -5.33 7.08
N MET A 76 24.18 -5.81 5.85
CA MET A 76 23.47 -7.03 5.48
C MET A 76 24.33 -7.93 4.60
N SER A 77 24.28 -9.25 4.85
CA SER A 77 24.91 -10.21 3.96
C SER A 77 24.12 -10.40 2.68
N LEU A 78 24.79 -10.74 1.57
CA LEU A 78 24.13 -11.05 0.30
C LEU A 78 23.07 -12.16 0.44
N LYS A 79 23.36 -13.19 1.25
CA LYS A 79 22.41 -14.28 1.53
C LYS A 79 21.13 -13.78 2.23
N GLY A 80 21.28 -12.83 3.15
CA GLY A 80 20.13 -12.16 3.80
C GLY A 80 19.32 -11.33 2.82
N ALA A 81 20.02 -10.59 1.95
CA ALA A 81 19.40 -9.74 0.92
C ALA A 81 18.52 -10.54 -0.05
N VAL A 82 18.98 -11.70 -0.51
CA VAL A 82 18.17 -12.58 -1.37
C VAL A 82 16.87 -12.98 -0.68
N GLY A 83 16.92 -13.33 0.61
CA GLY A 83 15.71 -13.65 1.38
C GLY A 83 14.74 -12.48 1.45
N VAL A 84 15.24 -11.26 1.70
CA VAL A 84 14.44 -10.03 1.74
C VAL A 84 13.78 -9.75 0.40
N ILE A 85 14.52 -9.84 -0.71
CA ILE A 85 14.00 -9.57 -2.06
C ILE A 85 12.90 -10.57 -2.44
N ILE A 86 13.10 -11.86 -2.16
CA ILE A 86 12.07 -12.88 -2.41
C ILE A 86 10.83 -12.60 -1.56
N GLY A 87 11.00 -12.30 -0.27
CA GLY A 87 9.91 -11.94 0.63
C GLY A 87 9.16 -10.68 0.18
N SER A 88 9.89 -9.69 -0.31
CA SER A 88 9.35 -8.45 -0.85
C SER A 88 8.43 -8.69 -2.06
N ASN A 89 8.82 -9.54 -2.98
CA ASN A 89 7.99 -9.90 -4.13
C ASN A 89 6.70 -10.61 -3.71
N VAL A 90 6.79 -11.53 -2.74
CA VAL A 90 5.60 -12.19 -2.19
C VAL A 90 4.72 -11.20 -1.40
N GLY A 91 5.31 -10.22 -0.72
CA GLY A 91 4.57 -9.15 -0.03
C GLY A 91 3.70 -8.31 -0.97
N THR A 92 4.17 -8.07 -2.19
CA THR A 92 3.37 -7.39 -3.23
C THR A 92 2.16 -8.22 -3.66
N THR A 93 2.32 -9.52 -3.86
CA THR A 93 1.19 -10.40 -4.23
C THR A 93 0.17 -10.54 -3.12
N ALA A 94 0.61 -10.59 -1.85
CA ALA A 94 -0.30 -10.64 -0.70
C ALA A 94 -1.22 -9.41 -0.64
N THR A 95 -0.71 -8.23 -0.97
CA THR A 95 -1.53 -7.01 -1.04
C THR A 95 -2.60 -7.11 -2.13
N SER A 96 -2.23 -7.62 -3.31
CA SER A 96 -3.18 -7.84 -4.41
C SER A 96 -4.25 -8.87 -4.04
N TRP A 97 -3.89 -9.92 -3.29
CA TRP A 97 -4.84 -10.91 -2.77
C TRP A 97 -5.83 -10.29 -1.77
N LEU A 98 -5.36 -9.47 -0.84
CA LEU A 98 -6.23 -8.77 0.10
C LEU A 98 -7.25 -7.88 -0.61
N LEU A 99 -6.83 -7.18 -1.67
CA LEU A 99 -7.71 -6.37 -2.50
C LEU A 99 -8.72 -7.22 -3.27
N GLY A 100 -8.29 -8.37 -3.82
CA GLY A 100 -9.16 -9.29 -4.55
C GLY A 100 -10.22 -9.95 -3.66
N LEU A 101 -9.87 -10.35 -2.44
CA LEU A 101 -10.81 -10.95 -1.48
C LEU A 101 -11.89 -9.97 -1.00
N SER A 102 -11.62 -8.69 -1.00
CA SER A 102 -12.57 -7.66 -0.58
C SER A 102 -13.75 -7.47 -1.55
N GLY A 103 -13.65 -8.02 -2.77
CA GLY A 103 -14.74 -8.04 -3.77
C GLY A 103 -15.80 -9.13 -3.56
N ILE A 104 -15.60 -10.07 -2.62
CA ILE A 104 -16.54 -11.16 -2.37
C ILE A 104 -17.66 -10.68 -1.45
N GLY A 105 -18.87 -10.56 -2.04
CA GLY A 105 -20.07 -10.16 -1.31
C GLY A 105 -20.53 -11.23 -0.31
N SER A 106 -20.61 -10.89 0.95
CA SER A 106 -21.27 -11.70 1.97
C SER A 106 -22.20 -10.80 2.80
N GLY A 107 -23.43 -11.27 3.00
CA GLY A 107 -24.52 -10.51 3.62
C GLY A 107 -24.37 -10.17 5.11
N ASN A 108 -23.16 -10.10 5.64
CA ASN A 108 -22.88 -9.69 7.00
C ASN A 108 -22.41 -8.24 7.06
N ILE A 109 -23.02 -7.42 7.91
CA ILE A 109 -22.69 -5.99 8.15
C ILE A 109 -21.19 -5.79 8.43
N PHE A 110 -20.57 -6.72 9.16
CA PHE A 110 -19.11 -6.68 9.42
C PHE A 110 -18.27 -6.79 8.13
N LEU A 111 -18.71 -7.61 7.19
CA LEU A 111 -18.03 -7.80 5.92
C LEU A 111 -18.35 -6.66 4.93
N GLU A 112 -19.50 -6.01 5.08
CA GLU A 112 -19.81 -4.76 4.35
C GLU A 112 -18.93 -3.59 4.79
N LEU A 113 -18.60 -3.47 6.07
CA LEU A 113 -17.65 -2.47 6.56
C LEU A 113 -16.22 -2.72 6.06
N LEU A 114 -15.86 -3.98 5.78
CA LEU A 114 -14.56 -4.39 5.24
C LEU A 114 -14.46 -4.26 3.71
N LYS A 115 -15.57 -3.91 3.02
CA LYS A 115 -15.52 -3.62 1.58
C LYS A 115 -14.59 -2.43 1.31
N PRO A 116 -13.82 -2.44 0.21
CA PRO A 116 -12.87 -1.39 -0.13
C PRO A 116 -13.50 0.01 -0.16
N ALA A 117 -14.73 0.12 -0.68
CA ALA A 117 -15.47 1.38 -0.75
C ALA A 117 -15.80 1.94 0.65
N SER A 118 -16.24 1.08 1.59
CA SER A 118 -16.54 1.49 2.97
C SER A 118 -15.26 1.88 3.71
N LEU A 119 -14.20 1.07 3.58
CA LEU A 119 -12.89 1.37 4.16
C LEU A 119 -12.29 2.67 3.57
N ALA A 120 -12.47 2.91 2.27
CA ALA A 120 -12.03 4.13 1.61
C ALA A 120 -12.73 5.36 2.16
N SER A 121 -14.05 5.29 2.37
CA SER A 121 -14.82 6.39 2.94
C SER A 121 -14.41 6.69 4.37
N ILE A 122 -14.23 5.67 5.20
CA ILE A 122 -13.74 5.82 6.59
C ILE A 122 -12.32 6.40 6.59
N ALA A 123 -11.44 5.89 5.73
CA ALA A 123 -10.07 6.38 5.61
C ALA A 123 -10.01 7.84 5.14
N ALA A 124 -10.88 8.23 4.19
CA ALA A 124 -11.00 9.61 3.74
C ALA A 124 -11.37 10.56 4.89
N VAL A 125 -12.44 10.24 5.61
CA VAL A 125 -12.90 11.07 6.74
C VAL A 125 -11.86 11.12 7.84
N ALA A 126 -11.33 9.97 8.26
CA ALA A 126 -10.28 9.92 9.29
C ALA A 126 -9.02 10.67 8.87
N GLY A 127 -8.58 10.51 7.61
CA GLY A 127 -7.43 11.20 7.06
C GLY A 127 -7.63 12.71 7.03
N LEU A 128 -8.79 13.20 6.58
CA LEU A 128 -9.10 14.63 6.57
C LEU A 128 -9.16 15.23 7.98
N VAL A 129 -9.83 14.57 8.91
CA VAL A 129 -9.92 15.02 10.31
C VAL A 129 -8.54 15.10 10.95
N ILE A 130 -7.72 14.05 10.82
CA ILE A 130 -6.36 14.02 11.36
C ILE A 130 -5.50 15.11 10.70
N ASN A 131 -5.61 15.29 9.39
CA ASN A 131 -4.85 16.31 8.66
C ASN A 131 -5.20 17.72 9.13
N GLU A 132 -6.49 18.04 9.30
CA GLU A 132 -6.93 19.36 9.73
C GLU A 132 -6.54 19.67 11.18
N VAL A 133 -6.73 18.69 12.09
CA VAL A 133 -6.37 18.84 13.51
C VAL A 133 -4.86 18.98 13.72
N HIS A 134 -4.04 18.33 12.88
CA HIS A 134 -2.58 18.31 13.05
C HIS A 134 -1.80 19.12 12.02
N LYS A 135 -2.47 19.93 11.20
CA LYS A 135 -1.88 20.77 10.14
C LYS A 135 -0.73 21.66 10.59
N LYS A 136 -0.78 22.13 11.85
CA LYS A 136 0.26 23.01 12.43
C LYS A 136 1.42 22.28 13.09
N LYS A 137 1.33 20.96 13.34
CA LYS A 137 2.33 20.24 14.15
C LYS A 137 3.31 19.41 13.34
N GLY A 138 3.02 19.14 12.05
CA GLY A 138 3.85 18.26 11.22
C GLY A 138 4.12 16.90 11.90
N GLY A 139 4.82 16.00 11.23
CA GLY A 139 5.29 14.75 11.83
C GLY A 139 4.45 13.53 11.46
N SER A 140 4.67 12.42 12.21
CA SER A 140 4.12 11.09 11.91
C SER A 140 2.60 11.03 11.72
N LYS A 141 1.84 11.88 12.42
CA LYS A 141 0.37 11.92 12.31
C LYS A 141 -0.10 12.49 10.98
N GLN A 142 0.59 13.49 10.46
CA GLN A 142 0.28 14.06 9.16
C GLN A 142 0.60 13.07 8.03
N THR A 143 1.69 12.33 8.16
CA THR A 143 2.06 11.25 7.24
C THR A 143 0.99 10.16 7.20
N ILE A 144 0.46 9.74 8.36
CA ILE A 144 -0.63 8.77 8.44
C ILE A 144 -1.92 9.34 7.79
N ALA A 145 -2.24 10.59 8.06
CA ALA A 145 -3.40 11.25 7.46
C ALA A 145 -3.31 11.27 5.92
N SER A 146 -2.15 11.67 5.38
CA SER A 146 -1.92 11.70 3.94
C SER A 146 -1.94 10.28 3.31
N ALA A 147 -1.43 9.27 4.02
CA ALA A 147 -1.51 7.88 3.57
C ALA A 147 -2.96 7.38 3.51
N LEU A 148 -3.80 7.71 4.51
CA LEU A 148 -5.22 7.37 4.53
C LEU A 148 -5.98 8.05 3.39
N ILE A 149 -5.70 9.33 3.12
CA ILE A 149 -6.30 10.06 1.99
C ILE A 149 -5.85 9.41 0.67
N GLY A 150 -4.56 9.09 0.52
CA GLY A 150 -4.03 8.39 -0.64
C GLY A 150 -4.71 7.04 -0.88
N PHE A 151 -4.94 6.26 0.19
CA PHE A 151 -5.70 5.00 0.12
C PHE A 151 -7.14 5.22 -0.35
N ALA A 152 -7.83 6.22 0.18
CA ALA A 152 -9.18 6.56 -0.23
C ALA A 152 -9.25 6.92 -1.73
N VAL A 153 -8.35 7.79 -2.20
CA VAL A 153 -8.27 8.20 -3.61
C VAL A 153 -7.98 7.01 -4.52
N LEU A 154 -7.07 6.10 -4.11
CA LEU A 154 -6.77 4.86 -4.83
C LEU A 154 -8.01 3.99 -4.98
N MET A 155 -8.77 3.78 -3.90
CA MET A 155 -9.97 2.96 -3.91
C MET A 155 -11.09 3.56 -4.77
N PHE A 156 -11.32 4.86 -4.68
CA PHE A 156 -12.27 5.55 -5.55
C PHE A 156 -11.86 5.47 -7.03
N GLY A 157 -10.57 5.58 -7.32
CA GLY A 157 -10.04 5.38 -8.67
C GLY A 157 -10.33 3.97 -9.20
N MET A 158 -10.09 2.95 -8.39
CA MET A 158 -10.37 1.55 -8.72
C MET A 158 -11.88 1.31 -8.97
N GLU A 159 -12.73 1.85 -8.12
CA GLU A 159 -14.18 1.73 -8.25
C GLU A 159 -14.69 2.42 -9.52
N THR A 160 -14.18 3.61 -9.83
CA THR A 160 -14.50 4.35 -11.05
C THR A 160 -14.10 3.58 -12.30
N MET A 161 -12.90 2.96 -12.31
CA MET A 161 -12.45 2.10 -13.40
C MET A 161 -13.35 0.87 -13.56
N SER A 162 -13.62 0.17 -12.46
CA SER A 162 -14.44 -1.04 -12.45
C SER A 162 -15.85 -0.75 -12.95
N GLY A 163 -16.47 0.33 -12.50
CA GLY A 163 -17.81 0.75 -12.96
C GLY A 163 -17.84 1.12 -14.45
N SER A 164 -16.74 1.62 -15.01
CA SER A 164 -16.64 1.94 -16.43
C SER A 164 -16.57 0.69 -17.33
N VAL A 165 -15.99 -0.40 -16.82
CA VAL A 165 -15.86 -1.67 -17.56
C VAL A 165 -17.14 -2.51 -17.47
N THR A 166 -17.85 -2.46 -16.33
CA THR A 166 -19.14 -3.18 -16.20
C THR A 166 -20.22 -2.63 -17.14
N GLY A 167 -20.23 -1.31 -17.37
CA GLY A 167 -21.15 -0.70 -18.34
C GLY A 167 -20.95 -1.14 -19.78
N LEU A 168 -19.78 -1.69 -20.15
CA LEU A 168 -19.51 -2.25 -21.47
C LEU A 168 -20.04 -3.68 -21.66
N LYS A 169 -20.34 -4.39 -20.57
CA LYS A 169 -20.90 -5.76 -20.63
C LYS A 169 -22.39 -5.80 -20.83
N ASP A 170 -23.09 -4.71 -20.57
CA ASP A 170 -24.54 -4.62 -20.69
C ASP A 170 -24.99 -4.10 -22.09
N GLU A 171 -24.05 -3.83 -23.02
CA GLU A 171 -24.32 -3.40 -24.40
C GLU A 171 -24.22 -4.53 -25.46
N GLU A 172 -23.96 -5.78 -25.06
CA GLU A 172 -24.10 -6.99 -25.90
C GLU A 172 -25.42 -7.73 -25.63
#